data_35fd3a340abbc94242d4888be8b300b7
#
_entry.id   35fd3a340abbc94242d4888be8b300b7
#
_cell.length_a   1.000
_cell.length_b   1.000
_cell.length_c   1.000
_cell.angle_alpha   90.00
_cell.angle_beta   90.00
_cell.angle_gamma   90.00
#
_symmetry.space_group_name_H-M   'P 1'
#
loop_
_entity.id
_entity.type
_entity.pdbx_description
1 polymer ?
#
loop_
_entity_poly.entity_id
_entity_poly.type
_entity_poly.pdbx_seq_one_letter_code
_entity_poly.pdbx_strand_id
1 'polypeptide(L)' 'MRMPYGKHAGMLLVDLPEPYVVWMAREGFPDGKLGDMLRTVYEIKVNGLEYLFDPLRGR' A
#
# COMPACT_ATOMS: atom_id res chain seq x y z
N MET A 1 -4.38 -8.12 1.05
CA MET A 1 -5.15 -7.59 -0.11
C MET A 1 -4.21 -7.28 -1.26
N ARG A 2 -4.61 -7.58 -2.46
CA ARG A 2 -3.83 -7.29 -3.67
C ARG A 2 -4.41 -6.09 -4.39
N MET A 3 -3.55 -5.40 -5.13
CA MET A 3 -3.97 -4.25 -5.93
C MET A 3 -4.89 -4.74 -7.06
N PRO A 4 -6.13 -4.23 -7.14
CA PRO A 4 -7.10 -4.75 -8.11
C PRO A 4 -6.97 -4.18 -9.52
N TYR A 5 -6.22 -3.12 -9.69
CA TYR A 5 -6.10 -2.46 -11.00
C TYR A 5 -4.81 -1.66 -11.08
N GLY A 6 -4.55 -1.12 -12.26
CA GLY A 6 -3.43 -0.24 -12.50
C GLY A 6 -2.14 -0.98 -12.81
N LYS A 7 -1.07 -0.22 -12.83
CA LYS A 7 0.25 -0.69 -13.21
C LYS A 7 0.78 -1.81 -12.32
N HIS A 8 0.35 -1.84 -11.06
CA HIS A 8 0.80 -2.82 -10.08
C HIS A 8 -0.29 -3.83 -9.72
N ALA A 9 -1.26 -4.04 -10.63
CA ALA A 9 -2.33 -5.00 -10.38
C ALA A 9 -1.76 -6.38 -10.04
N GLY A 10 -2.37 -7.02 -9.05
CA GLY A 10 -1.94 -8.34 -8.59
C GLY A 10 -0.86 -8.34 -7.52
N MET A 11 -0.20 -7.22 -7.28
CA MET A 11 0.77 -7.13 -6.19
C MET A 11 0.07 -6.99 -4.85
N LEU A 12 0.68 -7.53 -3.81
CA LEU A 12 0.22 -7.26 -2.46
C LEU A 12 0.42 -5.77 -2.16
N LEU A 13 -0.52 -5.16 -1.45
CA LEU A 13 -0.41 -3.73 -1.15
C LEU A 13 0.85 -3.41 -0.37
N VAL A 14 1.27 -4.31 0.52
CA VAL A 14 2.47 -4.09 1.33
C VAL A 14 3.75 -4.09 0.50
N ASP A 15 3.70 -4.63 -0.70
CA ASP A 15 4.87 -4.70 -1.60
C ASP A 15 4.91 -3.57 -2.63
N LEU A 16 3.92 -2.69 -2.64
CA LEU A 16 3.90 -1.57 -3.57
C LEU A 16 5.11 -0.65 -3.34
N PRO A 17 5.72 -0.13 -4.41
CA PRO A 17 6.83 0.81 -4.26
C PRO A 17 6.40 2.07 -3.52
N GLU A 18 7.28 2.59 -2.66
CA GLU A 18 6.96 3.80 -1.89
C GLU A 18 6.61 4.99 -2.80
N PRO A 19 7.38 5.26 -3.89
CA PRO A 19 7.02 6.38 -4.76
C PRO A 19 5.60 6.28 -5.33
N TYR A 20 5.17 5.06 -5.64
CA TYR A 20 3.83 4.85 -6.16
C TYR A 20 2.77 5.17 -5.10
N VAL A 21 2.99 4.71 -3.87
CA VAL A 21 2.06 4.95 -2.76
C VAL A 21 2.00 6.45 -2.43
N VAL A 22 3.14 7.12 -2.45
CA VAL A 22 3.21 8.57 -2.23
C VAL A 22 2.43 9.31 -3.33
N TRP A 23 2.59 8.87 -4.58
CA TRP A 23 1.86 9.46 -5.71
C TRP A 23 0.35 9.31 -5.50
N MET A 24 -0.09 8.12 -5.08
CA MET A 24 -1.51 7.89 -4.81
C MET A 24 -2.02 8.77 -3.67
N ALA A 25 -1.20 9.02 -2.66
CA ALA A 25 -1.59 9.90 -1.56
C ALA A 25 -1.82 11.33 -2.04
N ARG A 26 -1.03 11.76 -3.03
CA ARG A 26 -1.17 13.09 -3.60
C ARG A 26 -2.43 13.23 -4.47
N GLU A 27 -2.72 12.19 -5.23
CA GLU A 27 -3.89 12.19 -6.12
C GLU A 27 -5.18 11.91 -5.35
N GLY A 28 -5.06 11.35 -4.16
CA GLY A 28 -6.20 10.94 -3.36
C GLY A 28 -6.42 9.44 -3.48
N PHE A 29 -6.55 8.79 -2.32
CA PHE A 29 -6.83 7.35 -2.31
C PHE A 29 -8.28 7.10 -2.73
N PRO A 30 -8.56 5.95 -3.36
CA PRO A 30 -9.95 5.61 -3.68
C PRO A 30 -10.79 5.46 -2.43
N ASP A 31 -12.10 5.58 -2.59
CA ASP A 31 -13.02 5.41 -1.47
C ASP A 31 -13.14 3.92 -1.10
N GLY A 32 -13.60 3.69 0.12
CA GLY A 32 -13.90 2.35 0.58
C GLY A 32 -12.71 1.65 1.21
N LYS A 33 -12.84 0.35 1.32
CA LYS A 33 -11.86 -0.48 2.02
C LYS A 33 -10.48 -0.43 1.39
N LEU A 34 -10.42 -0.40 0.07
CA LEU A 34 -9.14 -0.34 -0.65
C LEU A 34 -8.39 0.94 -0.28
N GLY A 35 -9.10 2.07 -0.24
CA GLY A 35 -8.49 3.35 0.14
C GLY A 35 -7.99 3.35 1.56
N ASP A 36 -8.75 2.74 2.47
CA ASP A 36 -8.34 2.63 3.87
C ASP A 36 -7.06 1.80 3.99
N MET A 37 -7.00 0.69 3.27
CA MET A 37 -5.81 -0.17 3.28
C MET A 37 -4.60 0.54 2.70
N LEU A 38 -4.80 1.25 1.58
CA LEU A 38 -3.70 2.00 0.95
C LEU A 38 -3.19 3.11 1.85
N ARG A 39 -4.07 3.78 2.57
CA ARG A 39 -3.67 4.82 3.53
C ARG A 39 -2.81 4.22 4.63
N THR A 40 -3.21 3.06 5.15
CA THR A 40 -2.44 2.36 6.18
C THR A 40 -1.05 2.01 5.67
N VAL A 41 -0.97 1.45 4.46
CA VAL A 41 0.30 1.10 3.84
C VAL A 41 1.18 2.34 3.69
N TYR A 42 0.60 3.44 3.22
CA TYR A 42 1.31 4.70 3.07
C TYR A 42 1.91 5.17 4.40
N GLU A 43 1.10 5.18 5.45
CA GLU A 43 1.57 5.65 6.76
C GLU A 43 2.71 4.79 7.29
N ILE A 44 2.61 3.48 7.12
CA ILE A 44 3.65 2.57 7.59
C ILE A 44 4.95 2.79 6.80
N LYS A 45 4.84 2.95 5.50
CA LYS A 45 6.02 3.14 4.66
C LYS A 45 6.74 4.45 4.96
N VAL A 46 6.01 5.56 5.07
CA VAL A 46 6.64 6.86 5.30
C VAL A 46 7.21 6.99 6.71
N ASN A 47 6.72 6.20 7.65
CA ASN A 47 7.25 6.19 9.02
C ASN A 47 8.34 5.15 9.24
N GLY A 48 8.70 4.41 8.20
CA GLY A 48 9.77 3.42 8.29
C GLY A 48 9.40 2.20 9.10
N LEU A 49 8.11 1.87 9.19
CA LEU A 49 7.63 0.77 10.01
C LEU A 49 7.37 -0.49 9.18
N GLU A 50 8.05 -0.63 8.05
CA GLU A 50 7.82 -1.75 7.13
C GLU A 50 8.09 -3.11 7.76
N TYR A 51 8.88 -3.17 8.81
CA TYR A 51 9.12 -4.45 9.50
C TYR A 51 7.82 -5.07 10.02
N LEU A 52 6.80 -4.26 10.23
CA LEU A 52 5.49 -4.75 10.68
C LEU A 52 4.79 -5.59 9.61
N PHE A 53 5.24 -5.49 8.36
CA PHE A 53 4.66 -6.26 7.26
C PHE A 53 5.21 -7.69 7.16
N ASP A 54 6.29 -8.00 7.85
CA ASP A 54 6.93 -9.32 7.71
C ASP A 54 5.96 -10.48 7.93
N PRO A 55 5.13 -10.50 8.99
CA PRO A 55 4.15 -11.57 9.15
C PRO A 55 3.14 -11.63 8.01
N LEU A 56 2.81 -10.49 7.41
CA LEU A 56 1.84 -10.40 6.32
C LEU A 56 2.41 -10.95 5.01
N ARG A 57 3.74 -11.03 4.92
CA ARG A 57 4.42 -11.58 3.74
C ARG A 57 4.69 -13.07 3.84
N GLY A 58 4.26 -13.68 4.93
CA GLY A 58 4.41 -15.11 5.11
C GLY A 58 5.78 -15.55 5.59
N ARG A 59 6.49 -14.71 6.27
CA ARG A 59 7.78 -15.05 6.87
C ARG A 59 7.64 -15.57 8.27
#